data_d2b4b1a5356aeb5f29578055531163c8
#
_entry.id   d2b4b1a5356aeb5f29578055531163c8
#
_cell.length_a   1.000
_cell.length_b   1.000
_cell.length_c   1.000
_cell.angle_alpha   90.00
_cell.angle_beta   90.00
_cell.angle_gamma   90.00
#
_symmetry.space_group_name_H-M   'P 1'
#
loop_
_entity.id
_entity.type
_entity.pdbx_description
1 polymer ?
#
loop_
_entity_poly.entity_id
_entity_poly.type
_entity_poly.pdbx_seq_one_letter_code
_entity_poly.pdbx_strand_id
1 'polypeptide(L)'
;METSFQASGSILGTDVKETGTYCTMVRPDGTLYGEGQGVMILKDGKMATWTANGVGTTKKDGTASFCGAVYYQTCPPRWSRLNKVTVVFEYEVDSEGNTRSDFWEWKKAGT
;
A
#
# COMPACT_ATOMS: atom_id res chain seq x y z
N MET A 1 -11.46 -12.06 -4.02
CA MET A 1 -10.33 -12.57 -4.80
C MET A 1 -9.03 -12.28 -4.09
N GLU A 2 -8.18 -13.26 -3.96
CA GLU A 2 -6.88 -13.12 -3.34
C GLU A 2 -5.81 -12.94 -4.40
N THR A 3 -4.90 -12.00 -4.19
CA THR A 3 -3.81 -11.73 -5.10
C THR A 3 -2.50 -11.62 -4.32
N SER A 4 -1.48 -12.34 -4.76
CA SER A 4 -0.12 -12.22 -4.21
C SER A 4 0.72 -11.40 -5.17
N PHE A 5 1.62 -10.58 -4.62
CA PHE A 5 2.45 -9.73 -5.44
C PHE A 5 3.86 -9.59 -4.88
N GLN A 6 4.77 -9.22 -5.76
CA GLN A 6 6.13 -8.79 -5.41
C GLN A 6 6.37 -7.45 -6.09
N ALA A 7 7.00 -6.54 -5.39
CA ALA A 7 7.29 -5.21 -5.91
C ALA A 7 8.65 -4.74 -5.41
N SER A 8 9.22 -3.77 -6.11
CA SER A 8 10.44 -3.11 -5.67
C SER A 8 10.25 -1.60 -5.80
N GLY A 9 10.94 -0.85 -4.96
CA GLY A 9 10.86 0.59 -4.97
C GLY A 9 11.83 1.19 -3.98
N SER A 10 11.58 2.44 -3.58
CA SER A 10 12.37 3.08 -2.55
C SER A 10 11.47 3.80 -1.55
N ILE A 11 11.85 3.77 -0.29
CA ILE A 11 11.16 4.47 0.80
C ILE A 11 12.21 5.19 1.62
N LEU A 12 12.00 6.49 1.82
CA LEU A 12 12.95 7.34 2.56
C LEU A 12 14.39 7.21 2.03
N GLY A 13 14.53 7.09 0.71
CA GLY A 13 15.83 6.99 0.06
C GLY A 13 16.48 5.60 0.12
N THR A 14 15.80 4.60 0.63
CA THR A 14 16.32 3.24 0.76
C THR A 14 15.57 2.30 -0.18
N ASP A 15 16.31 1.49 -0.92
CA ASP A 15 15.71 0.47 -1.78
C ASP A 15 15.06 -0.61 -0.93
N VAL A 16 13.85 -1.01 -1.33
CA VAL A 16 13.08 -2.02 -0.64
C VAL A 16 12.46 -2.99 -1.63
N LYS A 17 12.24 -4.21 -1.17
CA LYS A 17 11.44 -5.20 -1.89
C LYS A 17 10.25 -5.55 -1.01
N GLU A 18 9.09 -5.70 -1.63
CA GLU A 18 7.87 -6.04 -0.92
C GLU A 18 7.29 -7.34 -1.47
N THR A 19 6.77 -8.14 -0.54
CA THR A 19 5.99 -9.33 -0.87
C THR A 19 4.72 -9.24 -0.05
N GLY A 20 3.59 -9.39 -0.69
CA GLY A 20 2.33 -9.27 0.03
C GLY A 20 1.19 -9.99 -0.65
N THR A 21 0.09 -10.03 0.06
CA THR A 21 -1.15 -10.64 -0.40
C THR A 21 -2.28 -9.70 -0.05
N TYR A 22 -3.23 -9.56 -0.96
CA TYR A 22 -4.44 -8.79 -0.67
C TYR A 22 -5.67 -9.51 -1.19
N CYS A 23 -6.80 -9.24 -0.53
CA CYS A 23 -8.11 -9.75 -0.94
C CYS A 23 -8.99 -8.58 -1.35
N THR A 24 -9.65 -8.70 -2.46
CA THR A 24 -10.54 -7.68 -3.00
C THR A 24 -11.96 -8.20 -3.05
N MET A 25 -12.90 -7.36 -2.63
CA MET A 25 -14.32 -7.67 -2.60
C MET A 25 -15.07 -6.59 -3.37
N VAL A 26 -16.00 -7.01 -4.25
CA VAL A 26 -16.91 -6.08 -4.92
C VAL A 26 -18.10 -5.83 -4.00
N ARG A 27 -18.34 -4.57 -3.67
CA ARG A 27 -19.47 -4.19 -2.82
C ARG A 27 -20.75 -4.02 -3.65
N PRO A 28 -21.94 -4.04 -3.01
CA PRO A 28 -23.21 -3.91 -3.73
C PRO A 28 -23.34 -2.67 -4.62
N ASP A 29 -22.66 -1.58 -4.28
CA ASP A 29 -22.69 -0.34 -5.08
C ASP A 29 -21.72 -0.36 -6.26
N GLY A 30 -21.01 -1.48 -6.47
CA GLY A 30 -20.01 -1.61 -7.55
C GLY A 30 -18.62 -1.14 -7.18
N THR A 31 -18.41 -0.58 -5.99
CA THR A 31 -17.07 -0.21 -5.55
C THR A 31 -16.31 -1.44 -5.07
N LEU A 32 -15.00 -1.31 -4.97
CA LEU A 32 -14.13 -2.38 -4.50
C LEU A 32 -13.62 -2.05 -3.10
N TYR A 33 -13.52 -3.07 -2.26
CA TYR A 33 -12.88 -2.97 -0.97
C TYR A 33 -11.77 -3.99 -0.92
N GLY A 34 -10.59 -3.58 -0.47
CA GLY A 34 -9.45 -4.48 -0.36
C GLY A 34 -8.76 -4.40 0.99
N GLU A 35 -8.23 -5.53 1.41
CA GLU A 35 -7.38 -5.64 2.59
C GLU A 35 -6.15 -6.46 2.22
N GLY A 36 -5.01 -6.08 2.78
CA GLY A 36 -3.77 -6.79 2.50
C GLY A 36 -2.78 -6.73 3.62
N GLN A 37 -1.76 -7.55 3.49
CA GLN A 37 -0.65 -7.59 4.43
C GLN A 37 0.59 -8.07 3.71
N GLY A 38 1.74 -7.73 4.24
CA GLY A 38 2.97 -8.14 3.62
C GLY A 38 4.21 -7.82 4.44
N VAL A 39 5.34 -8.11 3.82
CA VAL A 39 6.67 -7.91 4.39
C VAL A 39 7.46 -7.05 3.41
N MET A 40 8.14 -6.07 3.96
CA MET A 40 9.06 -5.21 3.24
C MET A 40 10.46 -5.56 3.68
N ILE A 41 11.36 -5.85 2.72
CA ILE A 41 12.74 -6.19 2.99
C ILE A 41 13.62 -5.05 2.49
N LEU A 42 14.42 -4.50 3.41
CA LEU A 42 15.33 -3.41 3.10
C LEU A 42 16.63 -3.98 2.52
N LYS A 43 17.37 -3.13 1.83
CA LYS A 43 18.65 -3.49 1.21
C LYS A 43 19.64 -4.12 2.20
N ASP A 44 19.62 -3.70 3.46
CA ASP A 44 20.51 -4.24 4.51
C ASP A 44 20.01 -5.53 5.14
N GLY A 45 18.92 -6.11 4.62
CA GLY A 45 18.35 -7.36 5.11
C GLY A 45 17.36 -7.20 6.26
N LYS A 46 17.18 -5.99 6.79
CA LYS A 46 16.17 -5.74 7.81
C LYS A 46 14.77 -5.78 7.20
N MET A 47 13.78 -6.07 8.04
CA MET A 47 12.40 -6.24 7.58
C MET A 47 11.44 -5.37 8.36
N ALA A 48 10.34 -5.03 7.68
CA ALA A 48 9.18 -4.41 8.31
C ALA A 48 7.94 -5.15 7.80
N THR A 49 6.89 -5.17 8.59
CA THR A 49 5.60 -5.74 8.17
C THR A 49 4.60 -4.60 7.99
N TRP A 50 3.57 -4.86 7.19
CA TRP A 50 2.52 -3.88 6.98
C TRP A 50 1.18 -4.55 6.82
N THR A 51 0.13 -3.81 7.19
CA THR A 51 -1.24 -4.13 6.86
C THR A 51 -1.84 -2.92 6.16
N ALA A 52 -2.77 -3.16 5.25
CA ALA A 52 -3.38 -2.08 4.49
C ALA A 52 -4.83 -2.38 4.19
N ASN A 53 -5.62 -1.34 3.99
CA ASN A 53 -6.96 -1.46 3.45
C ASN A 53 -7.27 -0.24 2.58
N GLY A 54 -8.24 -0.39 1.70
CA GLY A 54 -8.59 0.68 0.82
C GLY A 54 -9.86 0.40 0.04
N VAL A 55 -10.36 1.45 -0.59
CA VAL A 55 -11.54 1.39 -1.45
C VAL A 55 -11.17 1.87 -2.84
N GLY A 56 -11.86 1.33 -3.83
CA GLY A 56 -11.56 1.70 -5.19
C GLY A 56 -12.74 1.62 -6.12
N THR A 57 -12.52 2.15 -7.31
CA THR A 57 -13.51 2.12 -8.39
C THR A 57 -12.82 1.70 -9.66
N THR A 58 -13.58 1.05 -10.54
CA THR A 58 -13.13 0.71 -11.89
C THR A 58 -14.01 1.43 -12.90
N LYS A 59 -13.43 1.72 -14.05
CA LYS A 59 -14.14 2.33 -15.17
C LYS A 59 -14.23 1.34 -16.33
N LYS A 60 -15.14 1.61 -17.25
CA LYS A 60 -15.36 0.72 -18.41
C LYS A 60 -14.15 0.62 -19.32
N ASP A 61 -13.29 1.61 -19.33
CA ASP A 61 -12.08 1.62 -20.15
C ASP A 61 -10.93 0.78 -19.58
N GLY A 62 -11.15 0.12 -18.44
CA GLY A 62 -10.15 -0.71 -17.79
C GLY A 62 -9.28 0.02 -16.78
N THR A 63 -9.52 1.31 -16.55
CA THR A 63 -8.81 2.04 -15.51
C THR A 63 -9.38 1.72 -14.13
N ALA A 64 -8.54 1.79 -13.10
CA ALA A 64 -8.94 1.59 -11.72
C ALA A 64 -8.23 2.59 -10.83
N SER A 65 -8.89 2.99 -9.76
CA SER A 65 -8.35 3.93 -8.80
C SER A 65 -8.69 3.46 -7.40
N PHE A 66 -7.70 3.43 -6.52
CA PHE A 66 -7.83 3.02 -5.13
C PHE A 66 -7.23 4.07 -4.22
N CYS A 67 -7.81 4.25 -3.04
CA CYS A 67 -7.20 5.00 -1.97
C CYS A 67 -7.44 4.28 -0.65
N GLY A 68 -6.50 4.44 0.28
CA GLY A 68 -6.59 3.74 1.55
C GLY A 68 -5.47 4.10 2.49
N ALA A 69 -5.23 3.21 3.45
CA ALA A 69 -4.23 3.41 4.48
C ALA A 69 -3.36 2.18 4.64
N VAL A 70 -2.10 2.43 5.00
CA VAL A 70 -1.10 1.40 5.30
C VAL A 70 -0.58 1.64 6.70
N TYR A 71 -0.46 0.56 7.47
CA TYR A 71 0.08 0.59 8.82
C TYR A 71 1.31 -0.31 8.87
N TYR A 72 2.44 0.26 9.27
CA TYR A 72 3.70 -0.47 9.35
C TYR A 72 3.95 -0.93 10.78
N GLN A 73 4.59 -2.08 10.92
CA GLN A 73 5.02 -2.63 12.20
C GLN A 73 6.41 -3.22 12.06
N THR A 74 7.09 -3.39 13.17
CA THR A 74 8.42 -4.00 13.25
C THR A 74 9.47 -3.29 12.42
N CYS A 75 9.28 -2.00 12.16
CA CYS A 75 10.25 -1.21 11.40
C CYS A 75 11.58 -1.14 12.15
N PRO A 76 12.72 -1.13 11.41
CA PRO A 76 14.04 -0.96 12.03
C PRO A 76 14.13 0.38 12.79
N PRO A 77 15.09 0.53 13.71
CA PRO A 77 15.18 1.73 14.53
C PRO A 77 15.15 3.06 13.76
N ARG A 78 15.80 3.14 12.60
CA ARG A 78 15.82 4.36 11.79
C ARG A 78 14.45 4.72 11.21
N TRP A 79 13.54 3.76 11.16
CA TRP A 79 12.18 3.94 10.65
C TRP A 79 11.11 3.71 11.72
N SER A 80 11.53 3.67 13.00
CA SER A 80 10.63 3.33 14.09
C SER A 80 9.41 4.25 14.17
N ARG A 81 9.52 5.49 13.71
CA ARG A 81 8.38 6.40 13.70
C ARG A 81 7.24 5.90 12.81
N LEU A 82 7.53 5.09 11.78
CA LEU A 82 6.50 4.54 10.90
C LEU A 82 5.60 3.53 11.62
N ASN A 83 6.07 2.95 12.73
CA ASN A 83 5.24 2.06 13.54
C ASN A 83 4.10 2.80 14.24
N LYS A 84 4.12 4.12 14.27
CA LYS A 84 3.21 4.95 15.05
C LYS A 84 2.38 5.89 14.19
N VAL A 85 2.51 5.83 12.88
CA VAL A 85 1.83 6.75 11.98
C VAL A 85 0.92 5.99 11.03
N THR A 86 -0.08 6.70 10.52
CA THR A 86 -0.93 6.22 9.44
C THR A 86 -0.38 6.77 8.15
N VAL A 87 -0.13 5.90 7.18
CA VAL A 87 0.28 6.29 5.84
C VAL A 87 -0.92 6.11 4.93
N VAL A 88 -1.30 7.17 4.22
CA VAL A 88 -2.39 7.09 3.24
C VAL A 88 -1.79 6.93 1.86
N PHE A 89 -2.50 6.22 0.99
CA PHE A 89 -2.01 5.99 -0.36
C PHE A 89 -3.09 6.20 -1.41
N GLU A 90 -2.63 6.51 -2.61
CA GLU A 90 -3.43 6.45 -3.82
C GLU A 90 -2.73 5.51 -4.80
N TYR A 91 -3.51 4.69 -5.47
CA TYR A 91 -3.02 3.70 -6.42
C TYR A 91 -3.90 3.76 -7.66
N GLU A 92 -3.28 3.85 -8.82
CA GLU A 92 -4.00 3.94 -10.09
C GLU A 92 -3.44 2.93 -11.08
N VAL A 93 -4.36 2.36 -11.88
CA VAL A 93 -4.02 1.50 -13.01
C VAL A 93 -4.65 2.12 -14.24
N ASP A 94 -3.84 2.37 -15.27
CA ASP A 94 -4.37 2.90 -16.52
C ASP A 94 -4.90 1.77 -17.42
N SER A 95 -5.49 2.14 -18.57
CA SER A 95 -6.08 1.18 -19.50
C SER A 95 -5.09 0.21 -20.12
N GLU A 96 -3.79 0.52 -20.07
CA GLU A 96 -2.72 -0.31 -20.60
C GLU A 96 -2.07 -1.18 -19.52
N GLY A 97 -2.55 -1.10 -18.28
CA GLY A 97 -2.02 -1.88 -17.16
C GLY A 97 -0.86 -1.22 -16.44
N ASN A 98 -0.48 -0.01 -16.78
CA ASN A 98 0.54 0.72 -16.05
C ASN A 98 0.01 1.19 -14.71
N THR A 99 0.85 1.14 -13.68
CA THR A 99 0.45 1.45 -12.31
C THR A 99 1.21 2.64 -11.78
N ARG A 100 0.57 3.38 -10.89
CA ARG A 100 1.18 4.49 -10.17
C ARG A 100 0.70 4.47 -8.72
N SER A 101 1.63 4.64 -7.78
CA SER A 101 1.33 4.67 -6.36
C SER A 101 1.97 5.89 -5.73
N ASP A 102 1.22 6.59 -4.91
CA ASP A 102 1.71 7.72 -4.13
C ASP A 102 1.34 7.48 -2.66
N PHE A 103 2.25 7.84 -1.76
CA PHE A 103 2.11 7.60 -0.33
C PHE A 103 2.36 8.88 0.44
N TRP A 104 1.53 9.13 1.47
CA TRP A 104 1.67 10.29 2.35
C TRP A 104 1.50 9.87 3.80
N GLU A 105 2.29 10.46 4.67
CA GLU A 105 2.12 10.31 6.09
C GLU A 105 0.96 11.20 6.57
N TRP A 106 0.02 10.64 7.31
CA TRP A 106 -1.05 11.43 7.91
C TRP A 106 -0.53 12.10 9.18
N LYS A 107 -0.60 13.42 9.24
CA LYS A 107 -0.19 14.19 10.42
C LYS A 107 -1.42 14.71 11.13
N LYS A 108 -1.46 14.51 12.45
CA LYS A 108 -2.53 15.06 13.27
C LYS A 108 -2.44 16.58 13.32
N ALA A 109 -3.59 17.25 13.39
CA ALA A 109 -3.63 18.68 13.59
C ALA A 109 -2.95 19.04 14.92
N GLY A 110 -2.14 20.09 14.90
CA GLY A 110 -1.45 20.55 16.11
C GLY A 110 -0.15 19.83 16.46
N THR A 111 0.32 18.93 15.58
CA THR A 111 1.62 18.25 15.77
C THR A 111 2.69 18.79 14.85
#